data_109078dd33fec38d2ae25b263dcca2dd
#
_entry.id   109078dd33fec38d2ae25b263dcca2dd
#
_cell.length_a   1.000
_cell.length_b   1.000
_cell.length_c   1.000
_cell.angle_alpha   90.00
_cell.angle_beta   90.00
_cell.angle_gamma   90.00
#
_symmetry.space_group_name_H-M   'P 1'
#
loop_
_entity.id
_entity.type
_entity.pdbx_description
1 polymer ?
#
loop_
_entity_poly.entity_id
_entity_poly.type
_entity_poly.pdbx_seq_one_letter_code
_entity_poly.pdbx_strand_id
1 'polypeptide(L)'
;LGLQWQNPESPKVVGMFHDLCKCDDYMKRPLESDVIDGGYMRNPEIIIPGHGDKSVIMLQQHMPITNEEIACIRWHMGAFETDPEMWKYYGKAVEKFPNVLYTHTADMIAAKIRGV
;
A
#
# COMPACT_ATOMS: atom_id res chain seq x y z
N LEU A 1 -9.06 19.10 -5.88
CA LEU A 1 -9.84 19.04 -4.64
C LEU A 1 -9.34 19.96 -3.53
N GLY A 2 -8.28 20.73 -3.73
CA GLY A 2 -7.75 21.60 -2.70
C GLY A 2 -7.15 20.89 -1.50
N LEU A 3 -6.82 19.60 -1.64
CA LEU A 3 -6.18 18.84 -0.57
C LEU A 3 -4.77 19.36 -0.34
N GLN A 4 -4.41 19.49 0.94
CA GLN A 4 -3.09 19.98 1.31
C GLN A 4 -2.24 18.86 1.88
N TRP A 5 -1.02 18.76 1.37
CA TRP A 5 -0.01 17.81 1.82
C TRP A 5 1.15 18.58 2.46
N GLN A 6 1.75 17.98 3.47
CA GLN A 6 2.93 18.59 4.12
C GLN A 6 4.10 18.71 3.13
N ASN A 7 4.22 17.74 2.23
CA ASN A 7 5.19 17.78 1.15
C ASN A 7 4.44 17.65 -0.19
N PRO A 8 4.60 18.60 -1.12
CA PRO A 8 3.91 18.55 -2.42
C PRO A 8 4.19 17.30 -3.25
N GLU A 9 5.31 16.61 -2.99
CA GLU A 9 5.66 15.38 -3.69
C GLU A 9 5.02 14.13 -3.08
N SER A 10 4.43 14.24 -1.87
CA SER A 10 3.86 13.09 -1.16
C SER A 10 2.80 12.33 -1.96
N PRO A 11 1.87 12.98 -2.71
CA PRO A 11 0.91 12.22 -3.51
C PRO A 11 1.56 11.27 -4.51
N LYS A 12 2.67 11.69 -5.11
CA LYS A 12 3.43 10.85 -6.04
C LYS A 12 4.08 9.66 -5.33
N VAL A 13 4.69 9.92 -4.18
CA VAL A 13 5.35 8.87 -3.38
C VAL A 13 4.33 7.84 -2.93
N VAL A 14 3.23 8.28 -2.37
CA VAL A 14 2.17 7.38 -1.89
C VAL A 14 1.55 6.61 -3.06
N GLY A 15 1.21 7.31 -4.14
CA GLY A 15 0.59 6.68 -5.32
C GLY A 15 1.47 5.61 -5.95
N MET A 16 2.78 5.88 -6.08
CA MET A 16 3.70 4.94 -6.71
C MET A 16 4.03 3.74 -5.82
N PHE A 17 4.09 3.92 -4.51
CA PHE A 17 4.70 2.93 -3.63
C PHE A 17 3.75 2.29 -2.60
N HIS A 18 2.46 2.64 -2.57
CA HIS A 18 1.55 2.07 -1.57
C HIS A 18 1.42 0.54 -1.67
N ASP A 19 1.62 -0.02 -2.84
CA ASP A 19 1.58 -1.46 -3.08
C ASP A 19 2.98 -2.06 -3.31
N LEU A 20 4.02 -1.42 -2.83
CA LEU A 20 5.40 -1.89 -3.03
C LEU A 20 5.60 -3.33 -2.53
N CYS A 21 4.83 -3.75 -1.51
CA CYS A 21 4.87 -5.12 -1.00
C CYS A 21 4.67 -6.18 -2.08
N LYS A 22 3.94 -5.87 -3.14
CA LYS A 22 3.70 -6.81 -4.23
C LYS A 22 4.98 -7.22 -4.96
N CYS A 23 6.01 -6.41 -4.90
CA CYS A 23 7.30 -6.75 -5.50
C CYS A 23 7.97 -7.93 -4.80
N ASP A 24 7.64 -8.18 -3.52
CA ASP A 24 8.13 -9.32 -2.77
C ASP A 24 7.09 -10.43 -2.65
N ASP A 25 5.81 -10.06 -2.53
CA ASP A 25 4.71 -11.01 -2.32
C ASP A 25 4.49 -11.92 -3.52
N TYR A 26 4.84 -11.47 -4.71
CA TYR A 26 4.63 -12.22 -5.94
C TYR A 26 5.94 -12.41 -6.68
N MET A 27 6.11 -13.57 -7.27
CA MET A 27 7.28 -13.89 -8.08
C MET A 27 6.83 -14.53 -9.39
N LYS A 28 7.69 -14.44 -10.38
CA LYS A 28 7.42 -15.08 -11.66
C LYS A 28 7.51 -16.59 -11.49
N ARG A 29 6.55 -17.32 -12.07
CA ARG A 29 6.57 -18.78 -12.03
C ARG A 29 7.81 -19.32 -12.72
N PRO A 30 8.45 -20.37 -12.14
CA PRO A 30 9.56 -21.03 -12.80
C PRO A 30 9.13 -21.59 -14.16
N LEU A 31 10.03 -21.51 -15.15
CA LEU A 31 9.78 -22.00 -16.50
C LEU A 31 9.57 -23.52 -16.58
N GLU A 32 9.88 -24.24 -15.52
CA GLU A 32 9.75 -25.70 -15.42
C GLU A 32 8.35 -26.17 -15.07
N SER A 33 7.45 -25.27 -14.75
CA SER A 33 6.05 -25.63 -14.55
C SER A 33 5.39 -25.79 -15.91
N ASP A 34 4.49 -26.76 -16.05
CA ASP A 34 3.72 -27.02 -17.28
C ASP A 34 2.79 -25.87 -17.66
N VAL A 35 2.90 -24.74 -16.98
CA VAL A 35 2.11 -23.55 -17.23
C VAL A 35 2.87 -22.67 -18.20
N ILE A 36 2.35 -22.59 -19.42
CA ILE A 36 2.98 -21.91 -20.56
C ILE A 36 2.88 -20.37 -20.45
N ASP A 37 2.12 -19.83 -19.51
CA ASP A 37 1.72 -18.42 -19.53
C ASP A 37 2.66 -17.46 -18.83
N GLY A 38 3.78 -17.90 -18.28
CA GLY A 38 4.71 -17.02 -17.56
C GLY A 38 4.04 -16.27 -16.41
N GLY A 39 2.98 -16.82 -15.83
CA GLY A 39 2.21 -16.19 -14.77
C GLY A 39 3.00 -15.96 -13.49
N TYR A 40 2.41 -15.18 -12.60
CA TYR A 40 2.99 -14.90 -11.27
C TYR A 40 2.42 -15.89 -10.25
N MET A 41 3.21 -16.18 -9.24
CA MET A 41 2.78 -16.99 -8.10
C MET A 41 3.12 -16.25 -6.82
N ARG A 42 2.44 -16.63 -5.73
CA ARG A 42 2.78 -16.09 -4.42
C ARG A 42 4.16 -16.58 -4.02
N ASN A 43 4.98 -15.66 -3.51
CA ASN A 43 6.33 -15.98 -3.06
C ASN A 43 6.28 -16.84 -1.80
N PRO A 44 6.77 -18.09 -1.82
CA PRO A 44 6.76 -18.94 -0.62
C PRO A 44 7.81 -18.55 0.42
N GLU A 45 8.73 -17.67 0.08
CA GLU A 45 9.84 -17.24 0.95
C GLU A 45 9.52 -15.95 1.71
N ILE A 46 8.25 -15.54 1.75
CA ILE A 46 7.85 -14.30 2.46
C ILE A 46 8.13 -14.43 3.93
N ILE A 47 8.86 -13.46 4.48
CA ILE A 47 9.14 -13.38 5.91
C ILE A 47 8.40 -12.23 6.60
N ILE A 48 7.90 -11.26 5.82
CA ILE A 48 7.12 -10.13 6.35
C ILE A 48 5.77 -10.14 5.65
N PRO A 49 4.68 -10.49 6.35
CA PRO A 49 3.34 -10.47 5.76
C PRO A 49 2.76 -9.06 5.78
N GLY A 50 1.62 -8.87 5.11
CA GLY A 50 0.86 -7.64 5.12
C GLY A 50 1.04 -6.81 3.86
N HIS A 51 0.31 -5.71 3.78
CA HIS A 51 0.36 -4.80 2.63
C HIS A 51 0.95 -3.45 3.00
N GLY A 52 0.27 -2.70 3.86
CA GLY A 52 0.69 -1.35 4.22
C GLY A 52 1.98 -1.33 5.00
N ASP A 53 2.07 -2.11 6.07
CA ASP A 53 3.27 -2.19 6.91
C ASP A 53 4.48 -2.61 6.10
N LYS A 54 4.31 -3.65 5.29
CA LYS A 54 5.40 -4.18 4.47
C LYS A 54 5.88 -3.17 3.44
N SER A 55 4.94 -2.49 2.77
CA SER A 55 5.28 -1.46 1.79
C SER A 55 6.08 -0.32 2.44
N VAL A 56 5.70 0.12 3.65
CA VAL A 56 6.44 1.13 4.41
C VAL A 56 7.86 0.65 4.71
N ILE A 57 7.98 -0.56 5.24
CA ILE A 57 9.30 -1.12 5.58
C ILE A 57 10.20 -1.20 4.36
N MET A 58 9.68 -1.70 3.25
CA MET A 58 10.44 -1.82 2.01
C MET A 58 10.87 -0.46 1.48
N LEU A 59 9.97 0.52 1.49
CA LEU A 59 10.27 1.86 0.97
C LEU A 59 11.32 2.57 1.82
N GLN A 60 11.25 2.44 3.14
CA GLN A 60 12.21 3.05 4.05
C GLN A 60 13.64 2.54 3.89
N GLN A 61 13.80 1.37 3.28
CA GLN A 61 15.14 0.84 2.97
C GLN A 61 15.81 1.62 1.83
N HIS A 62 15.04 2.39 1.07
CA HIS A 62 15.54 3.08 -0.12
C HIS A 62 15.52 4.60 0.01
N MET A 63 14.59 5.16 0.77
CA MET A 63 14.46 6.59 0.91
C MET A 63 13.78 6.97 2.22
N PRO A 64 14.06 8.16 2.77
CA PRO A 64 13.29 8.66 3.90
C PRO A 64 11.88 9.04 3.45
N ILE A 65 10.90 8.79 4.33
CA ILE A 65 9.51 9.18 4.08
C ILE A 65 8.96 9.90 5.30
N THR A 66 7.98 10.79 5.06
CA THR A 66 7.36 11.56 6.14
C THR A 66 6.34 10.72 6.91
N ASN A 67 5.97 11.18 8.10
CA ASN A 67 4.94 10.52 8.89
C ASN A 67 3.59 10.48 8.16
N GLU A 68 3.26 11.53 7.41
CA GLU A 68 2.05 11.55 6.60
C GLU A 68 2.09 10.47 5.52
N GLU A 69 3.21 10.35 4.83
CA GLU A 69 3.40 9.31 3.81
C GLU A 69 3.31 7.91 4.41
N ILE A 70 3.94 7.69 5.57
CA ILE A 70 3.85 6.43 6.30
C ILE A 70 2.40 6.09 6.61
N ALA A 71 1.65 7.05 7.17
CA ALA A 71 0.26 6.83 7.53
C ALA A 71 -0.60 6.51 6.32
N CYS A 72 -0.43 7.25 5.22
CA CYS A 72 -1.19 7.02 4.00
C CYS A 72 -0.92 5.64 3.40
N ILE A 73 0.34 5.22 3.36
CA ILE A 73 0.71 3.90 2.83
C ILE A 73 0.24 2.79 3.77
N ARG A 74 0.49 2.94 5.08
CA ARG A 74 0.11 1.93 6.08
C ARG A 74 -1.39 1.64 6.04
N TRP A 75 -2.21 2.68 5.89
CA TRP A 75 -3.65 2.57 6.02
C TRP A 75 -4.40 2.64 4.69
N HIS A 76 -3.70 2.44 3.56
CA HIS A 76 -4.37 2.53 2.26
C HIS A 76 -5.46 1.47 2.05
N MET A 77 -5.39 0.35 2.75
CA MET A 77 -6.43 -0.68 2.71
C MET A 77 -7.67 -0.30 3.53
N GLY A 78 -7.54 0.65 4.45
CA GLY A 78 -8.66 1.25 5.18
C GLY A 78 -9.74 0.28 5.64
N ALA A 79 -10.86 0.30 4.96
CA ALA A 79 -12.04 -0.51 5.31
C ALA A 79 -11.82 -2.03 5.21
N PHE A 80 -10.71 -2.48 4.64
CA PHE A 80 -10.36 -3.90 4.56
C PHE A 80 -9.55 -4.38 5.75
N GLU A 81 -9.27 -3.50 6.71
CA GLU A 81 -8.66 -3.92 7.98
C GLU A 81 -9.68 -4.73 8.77
N THR A 82 -9.31 -5.97 9.11
CA THR A 82 -10.22 -6.91 9.78
C THR A 82 -10.07 -6.94 11.30
N ASP A 83 -8.98 -6.39 11.84
CA ASP A 83 -8.74 -6.37 13.28
C ASP A 83 -9.42 -5.15 13.91
N PRO A 84 -10.41 -5.35 14.81
CA PRO A 84 -11.10 -4.23 15.46
C PRO A 84 -10.18 -3.30 16.25
N GLU A 85 -9.11 -3.84 16.82
CA GLU A 85 -8.11 -3.04 17.53
C GLU A 85 -7.43 -2.02 16.60
N MET A 86 -7.21 -2.40 15.35
CA MET A 86 -6.56 -1.56 14.37
C MET A 86 -7.44 -0.40 13.90
N TRP A 87 -8.76 -0.56 13.94
CA TRP A 87 -9.70 0.51 13.53
C TRP A 87 -9.52 1.78 14.35
N LYS A 88 -9.21 1.64 15.62
CA LYS A 88 -8.94 2.76 16.51
C LYS A 88 -7.72 3.57 16.03
N TYR A 89 -6.68 2.88 15.61
CA TYR A 89 -5.47 3.53 15.09
C TYR A 89 -5.68 4.15 13.73
N TYR A 90 -6.47 3.51 12.89
CA TYR A 90 -6.88 4.07 11.60
C TYR A 90 -7.62 5.40 11.81
N GLY A 91 -8.57 5.42 12.73
CA GLY A 91 -9.29 6.65 13.07
C GLY A 91 -8.39 7.77 13.52
N LYS A 92 -7.41 7.45 14.37
CA LYS A 92 -6.42 8.43 14.82
C LYS A 92 -5.53 8.93 13.69
N ALA A 93 -5.16 8.05 12.77
CA ALA A 93 -4.37 8.44 11.61
C ALA A 93 -5.13 9.40 10.70
N VAL A 94 -6.43 9.13 10.46
CA VAL A 94 -7.29 10.02 9.66
C VAL A 94 -7.43 11.39 10.32
N GLU A 95 -7.59 11.44 11.64
CA GLU A 95 -7.68 12.70 12.36
C GLU A 95 -6.42 13.54 12.21
N LYS A 96 -5.27 12.91 12.33
CA LYS A 96 -3.99 13.60 12.22
C LYS A 96 -3.63 13.94 10.79
N PHE A 97 -3.91 13.03 9.86
CA PHE A 97 -3.59 13.18 8.44
C PHE A 97 -4.81 12.81 7.60
N PRO A 98 -5.71 13.77 7.31
CA PRO A 98 -6.92 13.48 6.53
C PRO A 98 -6.66 12.82 5.17
N ASN A 99 -5.46 13.02 4.61
CA ASN A 99 -5.09 12.39 3.34
C ASN A 99 -5.02 10.86 3.42
N VAL A 100 -4.97 10.29 4.63
CA VAL A 100 -5.11 8.84 4.82
C VAL A 100 -6.44 8.35 4.25
N LEU A 101 -7.53 9.05 4.57
CA LEU A 101 -8.86 8.72 4.05
C LEU A 101 -8.94 8.90 2.54
N TYR A 102 -8.38 9.99 2.04
CA TYR A 102 -8.41 10.29 0.60
C TYR A 102 -7.56 9.30 -0.20
N THR A 103 -6.45 8.83 0.36
CA THR A 103 -5.60 7.81 -0.28
C THR A 103 -6.38 6.51 -0.45
N HIS A 104 -7.05 6.04 0.61
CA HIS A 104 -7.88 4.85 0.55
C HIS A 104 -9.00 5.01 -0.48
N THR A 105 -9.68 6.17 -0.46
CA THR A 105 -10.78 6.45 -1.39
C THR A 105 -10.29 6.45 -2.83
N ALA A 106 -9.15 7.08 -3.10
CA ALA A 106 -8.58 7.12 -4.44
C ALA A 106 -8.22 5.72 -4.94
N ASP A 107 -7.66 4.88 -4.07
CA ASP A 107 -7.32 3.50 -4.40
C ASP A 107 -8.56 2.69 -4.72
N MET A 108 -9.64 2.87 -3.95
CA MET A 108 -10.93 2.22 -4.21
C MET A 108 -11.53 2.64 -5.54
N ILE A 109 -11.47 3.93 -5.86
CA ILE A 109 -11.95 4.45 -7.15
C ILE A 109 -11.16 3.82 -8.29
N ALA A 110 -9.84 3.81 -8.18
CA ALA A 110 -8.98 3.23 -9.21
C ALA A 110 -9.31 1.75 -9.44
N ALA A 111 -9.42 0.98 -8.36
CA ALA A 111 -9.65 -0.46 -8.45
C ALA A 111 -11.07 -0.82 -8.92
N LYS A 112 -12.09 -0.11 -8.44
CA LYS A 112 -13.48 -0.48 -8.66
C LYS A 112 -14.11 0.18 -9.88
N ILE A 113 -13.66 1.36 -10.25
CA ILE A 113 -14.26 2.13 -11.35
C ILE A 113 -13.41 2.06 -12.61
N ARG A 114 -12.09 2.19 -12.47
CA ARG A 114 -11.16 2.22 -13.61
C ARG A 114 -10.52 0.86 -13.91
N GLY A 115 -10.68 -0.12 -13.03
CA GLY A 115 -10.14 -1.46 -13.24
C GLY A 115 -8.62 -1.57 -13.11
N VAL A 116 -8.01 -0.64 -12.38
CA VAL A 116 -6.54 -0.65 -12.20
C VAL A 116 -6.06 -1.04 -10.83
#